data_5ddf4788fefec205537dd5642164bad1
#
_entry.id   5ddf4788fefec205537dd5642164bad1
#
_cell.length_a   1.000
_cell.length_b   1.000
_cell.length_c   1.000
_cell.angle_alpha   90.00
_cell.angle_beta   90.00
_cell.angle_gamma   90.00
#
_symmetry.space_group_name_H-M   'P 1'
#
loop_
_entity.id
_entity.type
_entity.pdbx_description
1 polymer ?
#
loop_
_entity_poly.entity_id
_entity_poly.type
_entity_poly.pdbx_seq_one_letter_code
_entity_poly.pdbx_strand_id
1 'polypeptide(L)'
;DIQVQVIKDGQVLNNVEAVPRTSALKLSIENRDTKTLSLDVNTTGSTASGYTVASTSSSPTYIKVTGPTSLLESVAALSVNVDVSGAKEDISTSADVKMLDEDGNEIVNDALELSCTKADINVDIARMKTVSITAKTSGTPADGYIITDTILSQASAVITGSDDLLGKVDTITIPSQNI
;
A
#
# COMPACT_ATOMS: atom_id res chain seq x y z
N ASP A 1 30.70 -26.03 27.91
CA ASP A 1 30.21 -26.69 29.16
C ASP A 1 29.62 -25.64 30.09
N ILE A 2 28.43 -25.91 30.59
CA ILE A 2 27.76 -25.05 31.58
C ILE A 2 28.23 -25.50 32.96
N GLN A 3 28.89 -24.60 33.66
CA GLN A 3 29.22 -24.80 35.07
C GLN A 3 28.06 -24.24 35.92
N VAL A 4 27.51 -25.09 36.77
CA VAL A 4 26.40 -24.72 37.66
C VAL A 4 26.93 -24.60 39.07
N GLN A 5 26.63 -23.49 39.73
CA GLN A 5 26.93 -23.25 41.15
C GLN A 5 25.64 -23.06 41.92
N VAL A 6 25.56 -23.63 43.10
CA VAL A 6 24.44 -23.40 44.03
C VAL A 6 24.79 -22.22 44.92
N ILE A 7 23.97 -21.18 44.88
CA ILE A 7 24.18 -19.96 45.68
C ILE A 7 23.04 -19.79 46.67
N LYS A 8 23.35 -19.53 47.93
CA LYS A 8 22.38 -19.14 48.99
C LYS A 8 22.86 -17.87 49.63
N ASP A 9 22.01 -16.88 49.76
CA ASP A 9 22.30 -15.56 50.35
C ASP A 9 23.58 -14.88 49.81
N GLY A 10 23.81 -15.07 48.48
CA GLY A 10 24.95 -14.53 47.76
C GLY A 10 26.26 -15.32 47.92
N GLN A 11 26.28 -16.45 48.65
CA GLN A 11 27.43 -17.28 48.85
C GLN A 11 27.33 -18.62 48.13
N VAL A 12 28.45 -19.05 47.51
CA VAL A 12 28.53 -20.37 46.82
C VAL A 12 28.57 -21.47 47.89
N LEU A 13 27.67 -22.43 47.80
CA LEU A 13 27.64 -23.61 48.65
C LEU A 13 28.56 -24.68 48.07
N ASN A 14 29.70 -24.96 48.69
CA ASN A 14 30.66 -26.00 48.24
C ASN A 14 30.30 -27.43 48.66
N ASN A 15 29.27 -27.61 49.49
CA ASN A 15 28.83 -28.91 50.01
C ASN A 15 27.57 -29.41 49.34
N VAL A 16 27.14 -28.81 48.23
CA VAL A 16 25.97 -29.21 47.44
C VAL A 16 26.44 -29.41 46.00
N GLU A 17 26.17 -30.61 45.50
CA GLU A 17 26.41 -30.94 44.09
C GLU A 17 25.16 -30.62 43.26
N ALA A 18 25.35 -29.79 42.22
CA ALA A 18 24.32 -29.49 41.27
C ALA A 18 24.54 -30.31 40.00
N VAL A 19 23.61 -31.17 39.68
CA VAL A 19 23.64 -31.98 38.44
C VAL A 19 22.71 -31.29 37.40
N PRO A 20 23.25 -30.56 36.42
CA PRO A 20 22.42 -29.91 35.41
C PRO A 20 21.77 -30.95 34.51
N ARG A 21 20.47 -30.76 34.22
CA ARG A 21 19.76 -31.59 33.23
C ARG A 21 20.17 -31.29 31.82
N THR A 22 20.74 -30.11 31.56
CA THR A 22 21.25 -29.67 30.27
C THR A 22 22.74 -29.32 30.44
N SER A 23 23.60 -30.00 29.73
CA SER A 23 25.05 -29.80 29.78
C SER A 23 25.61 -28.83 28.73
N ALA A 24 24.77 -28.43 27.77
CA ALA A 24 25.14 -27.51 26.71
C ALA A 24 24.02 -26.53 26.39
N LEU A 25 24.37 -25.27 26.17
CA LEU A 25 23.50 -24.24 25.62
C LEU A 25 23.93 -23.97 24.16
N LYS A 26 23.00 -24.21 23.23
CA LYS A 26 23.23 -23.85 21.82
C LYS A 26 22.73 -22.42 21.59
N LEU A 27 23.61 -21.53 21.23
CA LEU A 27 23.30 -20.15 20.86
C LEU A 27 23.43 -20.03 19.34
N SER A 28 22.46 -19.43 18.71
CA SER A 28 22.56 -18.93 17.35
C SER A 28 22.77 -17.43 17.40
N ILE A 29 23.80 -16.95 16.72
CA ILE A 29 24.15 -15.53 16.67
C ILE A 29 24.10 -15.12 15.19
N GLU A 30 23.35 -14.05 14.91
CA GLU A 30 23.23 -13.47 13.58
C GLU A 30 23.58 -11.99 13.63
N ASN A 31 23.94 -11.42 12.49
CA ASN A 31 24.11 -9.98 12.35
C ASN A 31 22.75 -9.29 12.44
N ARG A 32 22.71 -8.15 13.09
CA ARG A 32 21.57 -7.24 13.09
C ARG A 32 21.84 -6.16 12.06
N ASP A 33 20.90 -5.95 11.14
CA ASP A 33 20.99 -4.99 10.06
C ASP A 33 19.70 -4.15 9.97
N THR A 34 19.68 -3.19 9.05
CA THR A 34 18.55 -2.30 8.81
C THR A 34 18.21 -2.23 7.33
N LYS A 35 16.97 -2.53 7.00
CA LYS A 35 16.39 -2.42 5.65
C LYS A 35 15.43 -1.23 5.62
N THR A 36 15.52 -0.37 4.60
CA THR A 36 14.57 0.73 4.40
C THR A 36 13.60 0.35 3.28
N LEU A 37 12.31 0.40 3.56
CA LEU A 37 11.25 0.05 2.63
C LEU A 37 10.28 1.22 2.48
N SER A 38 9.66 1.33 1.29
CA SER A 38 8.51 2.21 1.07
C SER A 38 7.29 1.67 1.78
N LEU A 39 6.41 2.57 2.20
CA LEU A 39 5.13 2.22 2.78
C LEU A 39 4.04 2.27 1.70
N ASP A 40 3.45 1.12 1.42
CA ASP A 40 2.36 0.99 0.46
C ASP A 40 1.00 1.22 1.16
N VAL A 41 0.19 2.09 0.56
CA VAL A 41 -1.15 2.39 1.06
C VAL A 41 -2.18 1.59 0.26
N ASN A 42 -2.81 0.63 0.91
CA ASN A 42 -3.88 -0.17 0.33
C ASN A 42 -5.23 0.36 0.78
N THR A 43 -6.14 0.56 -0.16
CA THR A 43 -7.53 0.92 0.14
C THR A 43 -8.42 -0.32 0.12
N THR A 44 -9.32 -0.42 1.08
CA THR A 44 -10.32 -1.49 1.17
C THR A 44 -11.73 -0.91 1.07
N GLY A 45 -12.68 -1.72 0.59
CA GLY A 45 -14.04 -1.27 0.35
C GLY A 45 -14.22 -0.53 -0.98
N SER A 46 -15.34 0.15 -1.14
CA SER A 46 -15.67 0.94 -2.33
C SER A 46 -16.17 2.32 -1.92
N THR A 47 -15.72 3.35 -2.60
CA THR A 47 -16.22 4.71 -2.41
C THR A 47 -17.71 4.81 -2.73
N ALA A 48 -18.34 5.90 -2.33
CA ALA A 48 -19.74 6.15 -2.68
C ALA A 48 -19.93 6.21 -4.21
N SER A 49 -21.14 5.90 -4.66
CA SER A 49 -21.49 6.02 -6.08
C SER A 49 -21.19 7.41 -6.62
N GLY A 50 -20.45 7.50 -7.73
CA GLY A 50 -20.01 8.76 -8.32
C GLY A 50 -18.73 9.33 -7.74
N TYR A 51 -17.99 8.57 -6.90
CA TYR A 51 -16.72 8.95 -6.33
C TYR A 51 -15.64 7.90 -6.58
N THR A 52 -14.38 8.28 -6.53
CA THR A 52 -13.22 7.37 -6.67
C THR A 52 -12.05 7.88 -5.86
N VAL A 53 -11.14 6.99 -5.50
CA VAL A 53 -9.85 7.37 -4.95
C VAL A 53 -9.02 8.02 -6.06
N ALA A 54 -8.61 9.26 -5.86
CA ALA A 54 -7.78 10.00 -6.80
C ALA A 54 -6.29 9.81 -6.53
N SER A 55 -5.90 9.87 -5.26
CA SER A 55 -4.53 9.63 -4.84
C SER A 55 -4.48 9.13 -3.39
N THR A 56 -3.36 8.51 -3.04
CA THR A 56 -3.04 8.13 -1.66
C THR A 56 -1.64 8.63 -1.32
N SER A 57 -1.45 9.07 -0.09
CA SER A 57 -0.13 9.45 0.41
C SER A 57 0.04 9.02 1.86
N SER A 58 1.30 8.80 2.27
CA SER A 58 1.66 8.41 3.63
C SER A 58 2.78 9.27 4.19
N SER A 59 2.75 9.48 5.48
CA SER A 59 3.84 10.12 6.22
C SER A 59 4.16 9.29 7.47
N PRO A 60 5.38 8.72 7.59
CA PRO A 60 6.47 8.77 6.60
C PRO A 60 6.23 7.89 5.36
N THR A 61 6.87 8.23 4.25
CA THR A 61 6.82 7.43 3.01
C THR A 61 7.76 6.22 3.06
N TYR A 62 8.85 6.32 3.84
CA TYR A 62 9.84 5.26 4.01
C TYR A 62 10.01 4.94 5.49
N ILE A 63 10.05 3.67 5.81
CA ILE A 63 10.22 3.16 7.17
C ILE A 63 11.42 2.23 7.21
N LYS A 64 12.19 2.30 8.29
CA LYS A 64 13.32 1.41 8.55
C LYS A 64 12.84 0.22 9.37
N VAL A 65 13.21 -0.97 8.92
CA VAL A 65 13.03 -2.23 9.64
C VAL A 65 14.39 -2.70 10.09
N THR A 66 14.57 -2.94 11.38
CA THR A 66 15.83 -3.39 11.97
C THR A 66 15.64 -4.75 12.63
N GLY A 67 16.56 -5.68 12.38
CA GLY A 67 16.48 -7.02 12.96
C GLY A 67 17.58 -7.97 12.47
N PRO A 68 17.50 -9.27 12.81
CA PRO A 68 18.38 -10.31 12.27
C PRO A 68 18.31 -10.36 10.74
N THR A 69 19.47 -10.54 10.09
CA THR A 69 19.55 -10.52 8.61
C THR A 69 18.61 -11.53 7.96
N SER A 70 18.49 -12.74 8.53
CA SER A 70 17.59 -13.80 8.01
C SER A 70 16.12 -13.40 8.03
N LEU A 71 15.69 -12.66 9.08
CA LEU A 71 14.31 -12.17 9.18
C LEU A 71 14.07 -10.95 8.28
N LEU A 72 15.07 -10.06 8.11
CA LEU A 72 14.96 -8.92 7.20
C LEU A 72 14.81 -9.34 5.74
N GLU A 73 15.43 -10.45 5.34
CA GLU A 73 15.28 -11.02 4.00
C GLU A 73 13.84 -11.46 3.73
N SER A 74 13.13 -11.96 4.75
CA SER A 74 11.73 -12.38 4.61
C SER A 74 10.74 -11.20 4.50
N VAL A 75 11.14 -9.98 4.91
CA VAL A 75 10.28 -8.81 4.78
C VAL A 75 10.34 -8.27 3.36
N ALA A 76 9.28 -8.48 2.58
CA ALA A 76 9.19 -8.02 1.20
C ALA A 76 8.64 -6.60 1.09
N ALA A 77 7.59 -6.26 1.85
CA ALA A 77 6.91 -4.97 1.76
C ALA A 77 6.39 -4.50 3.13
N LEU A 78 6.12 -3.19 3.21
CA LEU A 78 5.38 -2.59 4.31
C LEU A 78 4.06 -2.05 3.78
N SER A 79 2.97 -2.29 4.49
CA SER A 79 1.66 -1.83 4.07
C SER A 79 0.82 -1.27 5.21
N VAL A 80 -0.11 -0.41 4.85
CA VAL A 80 -1.24 0.03 5.68
C VAL A 80 -2.53 -0.15 4.91
N ASN A 81 -3.62 -0.45 5.61
CA ASN A 81 -4.93 -0.58 4.99
C ASN A 81 -5.84 0.54 5.49
N VAL A 82 -6.53 1.20 4.55
CA VAL A 82 -7.51 2.26 4.83
C VAL A 82 -8.85 1.87 4.22
N ASP A 83 -9.89 1.88 5.02
CA ASP A 83 -11.26 1.65 4.54
C ASP A 83 -11.83 2.93 3.92
N VAL A 84 -12.20 2.85 2.63
CA VAL A 84 -12.82 3.93 1.87
C VAL A 84 -14.30 3.69 1.61
N SER A 85 -14.92 2.74 2.32
CA SER A 85 -16.32 2.36 2.13
C SER A 85 -17.26 3.55 2.28
N GLY A 86 -17.99 3.87 1.20
CA GLY A 86 -18.95 4.96 1.18
C GLY A 86 -18.36 6.36 1.23
N ALA A 87 -17.05 6.51 1.08
CA ALA A 87 -16.36 7.80 1.15
C ALA A 87 -16.80 8.73 0.01
N LYS A 88 -17.03 10.01 0.35
CA LYS A 88 -17.36 11.12 -0.55
C LYS A 88 -16.41 12.30 -0.41
N GLU A 89 -15.62 12.30 0.66
CA GLU A 89 -14.68 13.35 1.04
C GLU A 89 -13.33 12.71 1.33
N ASP A 90 -12.28 13.52 1.32
CA ASP A 90 -10.92 13.07 1.63
C ASP A 90 -10.85 12.46 3.03
N ILE A 91 -10.03 11.41 3.15
CA ILE A 91 -9.81 10.71 4.41
C ILE A 91 -8.41 11.00 4.90
N SER A 92 -8.30 11.50 6.13
CA SER A 92 -7.04 11.62 6.85
C SER A 92 -7.12 10.77 8.11
N THR A 93 -6.26 9.77 8.20
CA THR A 93 -6.26 8.81 9.32
C THR A 93 -4.85 8.35 9.66
N SER A 94 -4.67 7.81 10.87
CA SER A 94 -3.43 7.14 11.26
C SER A 94 -3.68 5.64 11.34
N ALA A 95 -2.85 4.84 10.67
CA ALA A 95 -2.99 3.40 10.59
C ALA A 95 -1.71 2.67 11.02
N ASP A 96 -1.87 1.44 11.51
CA ASP A 96 -0.76 0.59 11.92
C ASP A 96 -0.05 0.02 10.69
N VAL A 97 1.29 0.09 10.73
CA VAL A 97 2.16 -0.44 9.67
C VAL A 97 2.31 -1.93 9.84
N LYS A 98 2.06 -2.68 8.77
CA LYS A 98 2.22 -4.13 8.69
C LYS A 98 3.43 -4.49 7.85
N MET A 99 4.19 -5.47 8.30
CA MET A 99 5.26 -6.10 7.53
C MET A 99 4.70 -7.29 6.78
N LEU A 100 4.99 -7.40 5.49
CA LEU A 100 4.50 -8.49 4.64
C LEU A 100 5.68 -9.27 4.04
N ASP A 101 5.48 -10.58 3.88
CA ASP A 101 6.36 -11.45 3.11
C ASP A 101 6.08 -11.35 1.59
N GLU A 102 6.81 -12.14 0.79
CA GLU A 102 6.63 -12.19 -0.67
C GLU A 102 5.24 -12.72 -1.10
N ASP A 103 4.59 -13.50 -0.24
CA ASP A 103 3.26 -14.04 -0.48
C ASP A 103 2.14 -13.09 0.01
N GLY A 104 2.50 -11.96 0.61
CA GLY A 104 1.56 -10.96 1.15
C GLY A 104 1.01 -11.31 2.54
N ASN A 105 1.59 -12.29 3.24
CA ASN A 105 1.19 -12.61 4.60
C ASN A 105 1.87 -11.67 5.60
N GLU A 106 1.16 -11.35 6.68
CA GLU A 106 1.69 -10.49 7.74
C GLU A 106 2.75 -11.21 8.57
N ILE A 107 3.92 -10.57 8.70
CA ILE A 107 5.01 -11.02 9.56
C ILE A 107 4.88 -10.32 10.91
N VAL A 108 4.69 -11.10 11.98
CA VAL A 108 4.71 -10.62 13.37
C VAL A 108 5.87 -11.30 14.08
N ASN A 109 6.93 -10.55 14.39
CA ASN A 109 8.11 -11.07 15.06
C ASN A 109 8.77 -9.99 15.92
N ASP A 110 8.89 -10.25 17.22
CA ASP A 110 9.45 -9.29 18.20
C ASP A 110 10.94 -8.96 17.98
N ALA A 111 11.65 -9.76 17.16
CA ALA A 111 13.03 -9.49 16.78
C ALA A 111 13.16 -8.45 15.64
N LEU A 112 12.04 -8.09 15.00
CA LEU A 112 11.96 -7.04 13.99
C LEU A 112 11.41 -5.75 14.61
N GLU A 113 12.13 -4.67 14.44
CA GLU A 113 11.77 -3.35 14.96
C GLU A 113 11.50 -2.38 13.81
N LEU A 114 10.33 -1.74 13.82
CA LEU A 114 9.99 -0.64 12.91
C LEU A 114 10.42 0.69 13.52
N SER A 115 11.00 1.58 12.71
CA SER A 115 11.29 2.96 13.14
C SER A 115 10.02 3.77 13.44
N CYS A 116 8.89 3.35 12.88
CA CYS A 116 7.57 3.92 13.12
C CYS A 116 6.52 2.82 12.94
N THR A 117 5.70 2.60 13.95
CA THR A 117 4.65 1.57 13.95
C THR A 117 3.31 2.08 13.42
N LYS A 118 3.15 3.41 13.30
CA LYS A 118 1.96 4.06 12.76
C LYS A 118 2.38 5.08 11.70
N ALA A 119 1.56 5.25 10.69
CA ALA A 119 1.75 6.27 9.69
C ALA A 119 0.47 7.08 9.50
N ASP A 120 0.62 8.37 9.23
CA ASP A 120 -0.50 9.23 8.85
C ASP A 120 -0.76 9.06 7.36
N ILE A 121 -2.00 8.76 7.01
CA ILE A 121 -2.42 8.45 5.65
C ILE A 121 -3.45 9.48 5.21
N ASN A 122 -3.25 10.02 4.01
CA ASN A 122 -4.24 10.84 3.34
C ASN A 122 -4.69 10.11 2.07
N VAL A 123 -6.01 10.01 1.90
CA VAL A 123 -6.65 9.46 0.71
C VAL A 123 -7.51 10.56 0.11
N ASP A 124 -7.16 11.03 -1.06
CA ASP A 124 -7.90 12.04 -1.78
C ASP A 124 -9.05 11.37 -2.55
N ILE A 125 -10.26 11.84 -2.34
CA ILE A 125 -11.47 11.34 -2.98
C ILE A 125 -11.96 12.34 -4.02
N ALA A 126 -12.03 11.91 -5.27
CA ALA A 126 -12.54 12.73 -6.36
C ALA A 126 -13.92 12.27 -6.83
N ARG A 127 -14.73 13.22 -7.24
CA ARG A 127 -15.98 12.93 -7.92
C ARG A 127 -15.72 12.46 -9.35
N MET A 128 -16.55 11.52 -9.84
CA MET A 128 -16.54 11.07 -11.23
C MET A 128 -17.83 11.49 -11.94
N LYS A 129 -17.68 11.76 -13.24
CA LYS A 129 -18.81 12.01 -14.16
C LYS A 129 -18.59 11.21 -15.43
N THR A 130 -19.63 10.52 -15.88
CA THR A 130 -19.64 9.92 -17.21
C THR A 130 -20.09 10.97 -18.22
N VAL A 131 -19.27 11.19 -19.25
CA VAL A 131 -19.53 12.15 -20.32
C VAL A 131 -19.59 11.44 -21.67
N SER A 132 -20.35 11.97 -22.60
CA SER A 132 -20.43 11.44 -23.96
C SER A 132 -19.18 11.81 -24.77
N ILE A 133 -18.78 10.91 -25.66
CA ILE A 133 -17.73 11.16 -26.65
C ILE A 133 -18.40 11.41 -27.99
N THR A 134 -18.03 12.50 -28.67
CA THR A 134 -18.47 12.82 -30.02
C THR A 134 -17.26 12.95 -30.94
N ALA A 135 -17.37 12.45 -32.17
CA ALA A 135 -16.39 12.67 -33.21
C ALA A 135 -16.98 13.56 -34.30
N LYS A 136 -16.15 14.41 -34.85
CA LYS A 136 -16.49 15.20 -36.04
C LYS A 136 -15.60 14.78 -37.19
N THR A 137 -16.19 14.66 -38.36
CA THR A 137 -15.46 14.47 -39.61
C THR A 137 -15.33 15.81 -40.35
N SER A 138 -14.26 16.03 -41.07
CA SER A 138 -14.02 17.18 -41.93
C SER A 138 -13.58 16.70 -43.32
N GLY A 139 -13.81 17.53 -44.31
CA GLY A 139 -13.55 17.20 -45.70
C GLY A 139 -14.81 16.81 -46.45
N THR A 140 -14.68 16.54 -47.73
CA THR A 140 -15.75 16.10 -48.62
C THR A 140 -15.32 14.76 -49.24
N PRO A 141 -16.15 13.73 -49.14
CA PRO A 141 -15.87 12.46 -49.84
C PRO A 141 -15.66 12.71 -51.35
N ALA A 142 -14.97 11.80 -51.98
CA ALA A 142 -14.78 11.83 -53.45
C ALA A 142 -16.14 11.82 -54.16
N ASP A 143 -16.18 12.34 -55.38
CA ASP A 143 -17.40 12.36 -56.19
C ASP A 143 -18.07 11.00 -56.31
N GLY A 144 -19.38 10.95 -56.02
CA GLY A 144 -20.18 9.73 -55.98
C GLY A 144 -20.15 8.95 -54.67
N TYR A 145 -19.48 9.44 -53.63
CA TYR A 145 -19.46 8.84 -52.30
C TYR A 145 -20.10 9.75 -51.25
N ILE A 146 -20.75 9.14 -50.28
CA ILE A 146 -21.32 9.79 -49.12
C ILE A 146 -20.90 9.09 -47.82
N ILE A 147 -20.77 9.80 -46.72
CA ILE A 147 -20.62 9.21 -45.38
C ILE A 147 -21.98 8.68 -44.97
N THR A 148 -22.11 7.39 -44.76
CA THR A 148 -23.37 6.77 -44.32
C THR A 148 -23.47 6.65 -42.80
N ASP A 149 -22.34 6.52 -42.11
CA ASP A 149 -22.30 6.38 -40.66
C ASP A 149 -20.90 6.71 -40.07
N THR A 150 -20.88 7.08 -38.78
CA THR A 150 -19.65 7.30 -38.00
C THR A 150 -19.79 6.52 -36.70
N ILE A 151 -19.06 5.42 -36.58
CA ILE A 151 -19.10 4.53 -35.41
C ILE A 151 -17.89 4.81 -34.53
N LEU A 152 -18.15 5.08 -33.24
CA LEU A 152 -17.15 5.18 -32.21
C LEU A 152 -17.00 3.84 -31.48
N SER A 153 -15.76 3.39 -31.24
CA SER A 153 -15.49 2.20 -30.43
C SER A 153 -15.93 2.37 -28.97
N GLN A 154 -15.91 3.63 -28.47
CA GLN A 154 -16.42 4.03 -27.17
C GLN A 154 -17.26 5.29 -27.30
N ALA A 155 -18.49 5.24 -26.80
CA ALA A 155 -19.42 6.36 -26.87
C ALA A 155 -19.38 7.25 -25.61
N SER A 156 -18.69 6.83 -24.55
CA SER A 156 -18.59 7.56 -23.28
C SER A 156 -17.24 7.36 -22.62
N ALA A 157 -16.85 8.30 -21.76
CA ALA A 157 -15.69 8.23 -20.88
C ALA A 157 -16.09 8.67 -19.47
N VAL A 158 -15.36 8.14 -18.48
CA VAL A 158 -15.43 8.62 -17.10
C VAL A 158 -14.34 9.66 -16.89
N ILE A 159 -14.71 10.82 -16.37
CA ILE A 159 -13.79 11.89 -15.99
C ILE A 159 -13.86 12.10 -14.49
N THR A 160 -12.73 12.47 -13.88
CA THR A 160 -12.62 12.81 -12.46
C THR A 160 -12.16 14.24 -12.29
N GLY A 161 -12.59 14.89 -11.23
CA GLY A 161 -12.18 16.26 -10.94
C GLY A 161 -13.05 16.92 -9.88
N SER A 162 -12.82 18.23 -9.65
CA SER A 162 -13.69 19.01 -8.77
C SER A 162 -15.07 19.23 -9.37
N ASP A 163 -16.07 19.39 -8.51
CA ASP A 163 -17.47 19.62 -8.91
C ASP A 163 -17.62 20.77 -9.90
N ASP A 164 -16.89 21.85 -9.68
CA ASP A 164 -16.90 23.04 -10.55
C ASP A 164 -16.41 22.77 -11.98
N LEU A 165 -15.42 21.88 -12.12
CA LEU A 165 -14.88 21.49 -13.43
C LEU A 165 -15.77 20.44 -14.09
N LEU A 166 -16.22 19.44 -13.34
CA LEU A 166 -17.10 18.38 -13.85
C LEU A 166 -18.44 18.96 -14.32
N GLY A 167 -18.94 20.01 -13.63
CA GLY A 167 -20.17 20.70 -14.03
C GLY A 167 -20.09 21.40 -15.40
N LYS A 168 -18.89 21.72 -15.87
CA LYS A 168 -18.65 22.42 -17.14
C LYS A 168 -18.38 21.50 -18.34
N VAL A 169 -18.16 20.22 -18.09
CA VAL A 169 -17.81 19.25 -19.14
C VAL A 169 -18.96 18.26 -19.32
N ASP A 170 -19.69 18.38 -20.42
CA ASP A 170 -20.78 17.45 -20.76
C ASP A 170 -20.39 16.48 -21.87
N THR A 171 -19.42 16.87 -22.70
CA THR A 171 -19.04 16.11 -23.90
C THR A 171 -17.55 16.25 -24.16
N ILE A 172 -16.92 15.15 -24.52
CA ILE A 172 -15.56 15.11 -25.07
C ILE A 172 -15.66 15.05 -26.58
N THR A 173 -15.03 15.99 -27.28
CA THR A 173 -15.01 16.00 -28.74
C THR A 173 -13.67 15.50 -29.24
N ILE A 174 -13.67 14.43 -30.03
CA ILE A 174 -12.49 14.00 -30.79
C ILE A 174 -12.27 15.02 -31.91
N PRO A 175 -11.04 15.57 -32.07
CA PRO A 175 -10.72 16.50 -33.14
C PRO A 175 -11.14 15.92 -34.48
N SER A 176 -11.56 16.81 -35.41
CA SER A 176 -12.04 16.38 -36.72
C SER A 176 -11.02 15.53 -37.45
N GLN A 177 -11.46 14.36 -37.91
CA GLN A 177 -10.70 13.46 -38.77
C GLN A 177 -10.95 13.87 -40.22
N ASN A 178 -9.88 14.09 -41.00
CA ASN A 178 -9.99 14.42 -42.43
C ASN A 178 -10.30 13.15 -43.20
N ILE A 179 -11.24 13.20 -44.11
CA ILE A 179 -11.72 12.12 -44.99
C ILE A 179 -11.49 12.52 -46.44
#